data_6709217f692407476b85ad1a04bf1f2c
#
_entry.id   6709217f692407476b85ad1a04bf1f2c
#
_cell.length_a   1.000
_cell.length_b   1.000
_cell.length_c   1.000
_cell.angle_alpha   90.00
_cell.angle_beta   90.00
_cell.angle_gamma   90.00
#
_symmetry.space_group_name_H-M   'P 1'
#
loop_
_entity.id
_entity.type
_entity.pdbx_description
1 polymer ?
#
loop_
_entity_poly.entity_id
_entity_poly.type
_entity_poly.pdbx_seq_one_letter_code
_entity_poly.pdbx_strand_id
1 'polypeptide(L)'
;AALAVVIAISLLWAGLGDSHRQKAEPSAAAYESLPTAPAPALRVGRPERLSSSRFSSRWTTVRRPTLARSRPSASASVVAVLSTRAPEGTPNALSVIATRADAQSRVWVEVRLPVLPNGTRGWVPRHSLGAYQTLDTRLVVDRGALRATLYRDGKPIFAAPVGVGTSYWPTPAGRFIVRSELTRYASPFYGPVAFGTSARSAVLTDWPDGGFVGIHGTNTPQLIPGRVSHGCVRMRNSDIV
;
A
#
# COMPACT_ATOMS: atom_id res chain seq x y z
N ALA A 1 -42.04 28.56 29.99
CA ALA A 1 -43.24 27.96 29.44
C ALA A 1 -43.28 28.19 27.93
N ALA A 2 -43.02 27.17 27.13
CA ALA A 2 -43.29 27.18 25.70
C ALA A 2 -43.81 25.80 25.32
N LEU A 3 -45.02 25.80 24.82
CA LEU A 3 -45.84 24.65 24.46
C LEU A 3 -45.41 24.19 23.05
N ALA A 4 -45.04 22.92 22.90
CA ALA A 4 -44.81 22.31 21.60
C ALA A 4 -46.10 21.65 21.10
N VAL A 5 -46.58 22.08 19.95
CA VAL A 5 -47.72 21.49 19.23
C VAL A 5 -47.15 20.47 18.23
N VAL A 6 -47.53 19.21 18.41
CA VAL A 6 -47.25 18.13 17.45
C VAL A 6 -48.46 18.01 16.54
N ILE A 7 -48.29 18.28 15.24
CA ILE A 7 -49.32 18.03 14.21
C ILE A 7 -48.93 16.71 13.51
N ALA A 8 -49.78 15.70 13.72
CA ALA A 8 -49.71 14.44 12.97
C ALA A 8 -50.49 14.63 11.64
N ILE A 9 -49.83 14.50 10.52
CA ILE A 9 -50.46 14.41 9.20
C ILE A 9 -50.47 12.98 8.75
N SER A 10 -51.62 12.32 8.81
CA SER A 10 -51.86 11.01 8.23
C SER A 10 -52.21 11.20 6.75
N LEU A 11 -51.33 10.75 5.86
CA LEU A 11 -51.62 10.62 4.44
C LEU A 11 -51.85 9.15 4.10
N LEU A 12 -53.15 8.83 3.85
CA LEU A 12 -53.54 7.61 3.17
C LEU A 12 -53.06 7.66 1.71
N TRP A 13 -52.22 6.69 1.34
CA TRP A 13 -52.00 6.38 -0.07
C TRP A 13 -52.62 4.99 -0.35
N ALA A 14 -53.71 5.05 -1.11
CA ALA A 14 -54.37 3.89 -1.69
C ALA A 14 -53.57 3.42 -2.91
N GLY A 15 -53.49 2.12 -3.04
CA GLY A 15 -52.74 1.31 -3.95
C GLY A 15 -52.78 1.65 -5.43
N LEU A 16 -51.62 1.40 -6.03
CA LEU A 16 -51.50 0.95 -7.41
C LEU A 16 -50.51 -0.22 -7.37
N GLY A 17 -51.01 -1.40 -7.71
CA GLY A 17 -50.22 -2.63 -7.74
C GLY A 17 -49.23 -2.55 -8.88
N ASP A 18 -47.97 -2.55 -8.57
CA ASP A 18 -46.89 -2.80 -9.52
C ASP A 18 -46.37 -4.22 -9.24
N SER A 19 -46.72 -5.11 -10.16
CA SER A 19 -46.26 -6.50 -10.17
C SER A 19 -44.79 -6.54 -10.60
N HIS A 20 -43.87 -6.15 -9.70
CA HIS A 20 -42.49 -6.48 -9.84
C HIS A 20 -42.31 -7.99 -9.69
N ARG A 21 -42.18 -8.66 -10.81
CA ARG A 21 -41.69 -10.04 -10.92
C ARG A 21 -40.35 -10.11 -10.18
N GLN A 22 -40.39 -10.47 -8.90
CA GLN A 22 -39.19 -10.83 -8.13
C GLN A 22 -38.47 -11.93 -8.90
N LYS A 23 -37.33 -11.60 -9.49
CA LYS A 23 -36.37 -12.59 -9.95
C LYS A 23 -36.01 -13.41 -8.72
N ALA A 24 -36.48 -14.66 -8.68
CA ALA A 24 -36.14 -15.58 -7.60
C ALA A 24 -34.59 -15.62 -7.49
N GLU A 25 -34.06 -15.22 -6.36
CA GLU A 25 -32.67 -15.49 -6.04
C GLU A 25 -32.45 -17.00 -6.03
N PRO A 26 -31.37 -17.50 -6.62
CA PRO A 26 -31.10 -18.95 -6.59
C PRO A 26 -30.96 -19.39 -5.13
N SER A 27 -31.80 -20.34 -4.72
CA SER A 27 -31.82 -20.93 -3.39
C SER A 27 -30.41 -21.39 -3.00
N ALA A 28 -30.00 -21.13 -1.74
CA ALA A 28 -28.73 -21.62 -1.18
C ALA A 28 -28.51 -23.14 -1.40
N ALA A 29 -29.60 -23.91 -1.53
CA ALA A 29 -29.56 -25.35 -1.86
C ALA A 29 -28.96 -25.64 -3.26
N ALA A 30 -28.95 -24.68 -4.18
CA ALA A 30 -28.35 -24.87 -5.51
C ALA A 30 -26.80 -24.85 -5.47
N TYR A 31 -26.21 -24.36 -4.38
CA TYR A 31 -24.74 -24.33 -4.21
C TYR A 31 -24.18 -25.59 -3.53
N GLU A 32 -25.03 -26.40 -2.89
CA GLU A 32 -24.58 -27.63 -2.22
C GLU A 32 -24.29 -28.81 -3.17
N SER A 33 -24.69 -28.70 -4.42
CA SER A 33 -24.54 -29.80 -5.42
C SER A 33 -23.34 -29.68 -6.36
N LEU A 34 -22.48 -28.66 -6.18
CA LEU A 34 -21.25 -28.57 -6.97
C LEU A 34 -20.25 -29.62 -6.46
N PRO A 35 -19.71 -30.48 -7.36
CA PRO A 35 -18.70 -31.45 -6.96
C PRO A 35 -17.51 -30.71 -6.35
N THR A 36 -17.04 -31.21 -5.19
CA THR A 36 -15.85 -30.68 -4.54
C THR A 36 -14.71 -30.71 -5.55
N ALA A 37 -14.18 -29.53 -5.89
CA ALA A 37 -13.05 -29.44 -6.80
C ALA A 37 -11.93 -30.36 -6.29
N PRO A 38 -11.32 -31.21 -7.13
CA PRO A 38 -10.21 -32.06 -6.70
C PRO A 38 -9.12 -31.20 -6.12
N ALA A 39 -8.55 -31.61 -4.98
CA ALA A 39 -7.44 -30.90 -4.37
C ALA A 39 -6.31 -30.77 -5.40
N PRO A 40 -5.81 -29.57 -5.68
CA PRO A 40 -4.75 -29.41 -6.67
C PRO A 40 -3.54 -30.23 -6.24
N ALA A 41 -3.05 -31.10 -7.12
CA ALA A 41 -1.90 -31.96 -6.90
C ALA A 41 -0.56 -31.17 -6.94
N LEU A 42 -0.55 -29.96 -6.36
CA LEU A 42 0.63 -29.11 -6.25
C LEU A 42 1.50 -29.60 -5.11
N ARG A 43 2.68 -30.16 -5.46
CA ARG A 43 3.71 -30.43 -4.47
C ARG A 43 4.23 -29.09 -3.92
N VAL A 44 4.30 -28.99 -2.59
CA VAL A 44 4.88 -27.84 -1.90
C VAL A 44 6.35 -27.72 -2.29
N GLY A 45 6.65 -26.79 -3.21
CA GLY A 45 7.99 -26.48 -3.67
C GLY A 45 8.71 -25.45 -2.80
N ARG A 46 9.96 -25.14 -3.15
CA ARG A 46 10.66 -23.98 -2.60
C ARG A 46 9.90 -22.70 -2.97
N PRO A 47 10.02 -21.62 -2.16
CA PRO A 47 9.41 -20.33 -2.50
C PRO A 47 9.83 -19.88 -3.91
N GLU A 48 8.86 -19.63 -4.77
CA GLU A 48 9.11 -19.11 -6.10
C GLU A 48 9.26 -17.59 -6.04
N ARG A 49 10.40 -17.08 -6.51
CA ARG A 49 10.61 -15.64 -6.63
C ARG A 49 9.78 -15.11 -7.79
N LEU A 50 8.88 -14.17 -7.50
CA LEU A 50 8.04 -13.54 -8.51
C LEU A 50 8.69 -12.35 -9.21
N SER A 51 9.87 -11.92 -8.80
CA SER A 51 10.67 -10.91 -9.50
C SER A 51 11.80 -11.61 -10.25
N SER A 52 11.66 -11.72 -11.54
CA SER A 52 12.64 -12.38 -12.43
C SER A 52 13.74 -11.44 -12.93
N SER A 53 13.57 -10.12 -12.78
CA SER A 53 14.51 -9.10 -13.26
C SER A 53 14.98 -8.21 -12.12
N ARG A 54 16.28 -7.82 -12.15
CA ARG A 54 16.81 -6.80 -11.24
C ARG A 54 16.21 -5.41 -11.50
N PHE A 55 15.51 -5.23 -12.61
CA PHE A 55 14.93 -3.96 -13.06
C PHE A 55 13.42 -3.89 -12.90
N SER A 56 12.73 -5.01 -12.70
CA SER A 56 11.29 -5.05 -12.46
C SER A 56 10.95 -5.49 -11.04
N SER A 57 9.86 -4.96 -10.51
CA SER A 57 9.30 -5.36 -9.24
C SER A 57 7.79 -5.58 -9.36
N ARG A 58 7.23 -6.41 -8.48
CA ARG A 58 5.79 -6.64 -8.43
C ARG A 58 5.21 -6.05 -7.16
N TRP A 59 3.98 -5.57 -7.29
CA TRP A 59 3.20 -5.09 -6.17
C TRP A 59 1.76 -5.55 -6.27
N THR A 60 1.03 -5.43 -5.18
CA THR A 60 -0.39 -5.75 -5.07
C THR A 60 -1.03 -4.89 -3.99
N THR A 61 -2.36 -4.87 -3.91
CA THR A 61 -3.09 -4.21 -2.84
C THR A 61 -3.73 -5.23 -1.91
N VAL A 62 -3.90 -4.86 -0.65
CA VAL A 62 -4.71 -5.61 0.31
C VAL A 62 -6.18 -5.40 -0.02
N ARG A 63 -6.91 -6.46 -0.32
CA ARG A 63 -8.34 -6.42 -0.68
C ARG A 63 -9.25 -6.83 0.46
N ARG A 64 -8.74 -7.58 1.42
CA ARG A 64 -9.43 -7.97 2.65
C ARG A 64 -8.47 -7.80 3.83
N PRO A 65 -8.93 -7.28 4.99
CA PRO A 65 -8.10 -7.21 6.18
C PRO A 65 -7.50 -8.59 6.48
N THR A 66 -6.21 -8.62 6.82
CA THR A 66 -5.50 -9.89 6.98
C THR A 66 -4.29 -9.76 7.90
N LEU A 67 -3.76 -10.89 8.31
CA LEU A 67 -2.55 -10.98 9.13
C LEU A 67 -1.36 -11.37 8.26
N ALA A 68 -0.28 -10.60 8.35
CA ALA A 68 1.03 -11.00 7.84
C ALA A 68 1.72 -11.88 8.90
N ARG A 69 2.23 -13.02 8.49
CA ARG A 69 2.83 -14.03 9.37
C ARG A 69 4.31 -14.25 9.08
N SER A 70 5.04 -14.74 10.07
CA SER A 70 6.48 -15.00 9.95
C SER A 70 6.84 -16.15 8.98
N ARG A 71 5.91 -17.05 8.73
CA ARG A 71 6.02 -18.19 7.82
C ARG A 71 4.71 -18.40 7.05
N PRO A 72 4.71 -19.08 5.90
CA PRO A 72 3.50 -19.36 5.11
C PRO A 72 2.65 -20.45 5.79
N SER A 73 2.06 -20.09 6.93
CA SER A 73 1.21 -20.98 7.74
C SER A 73 0.26 -20.17 8.60
N ALA A 74 -0.97 -20.67 8.75
CA ALA A 74 -1.99 -20.05 9.61
C ALA A 74 -1.61 -20.08 11.10
N SER A 75 -0.78 -21.03 11.53
CA SER A 75 -0.28 -21.15 12.91
C SER A 75 1.00 -20.37 13.19
N ALA A 76 1.62 -19.75 12.18
CA ALA A 76 2.83 -18.95 12.37
C ALA A 76 2.54 -17.66 13.13
N SER A 77 3.56 -17.13 13.81
CA SER A 77 3.45 -15.87 14.56
C SER A 77 3.04 -14.71 13.66
N VAL A 78 2.19 -13.83 14.19
CA VAL A 78 1.76 -12.61 13.51
C VAL A 78 2.88 -11.59 13.56
N VAL A 79 3.21 -11.01 12.40
CA VAL A 79 4.24 -9.96 12.23
C VAL A 79 3.56 -8.59 12.11
N ALA A 80 2.42 -8.52 11.43
CA ALA A 80 1.67 -7.28 11.26
C ALA A 80 0.19 -7.58 10.96
N VAL A 81 -0.65 -6.60 11.28
CA VAL A 81 -2.05 -6.55 10.86
C VAL A 81 -2.13 -5.62 9.64
N LEU A 82 -2.79 -6.06 8.58
CA LEU A 82 -2.91 -5.32 7.33
C LEU A 82 -4.38 -4.97 7.06
N SER A 83 -4.66 -3.68 6.98
CA SER A 83 -5.94 -3.14 6.53
C SER A 83 -5.97 -2.97 5.00
N THR A 84 -7.15 -2.79 4.43
CA THR A 84 -7.33 -2.55 2.98
C THR A 84 -6.87 -1.15 2.56
N ARG A 85 -6.84 -0.21 3.50
CA ARG A 85 -6.39 1.16 3.28
C ARG A 85 -5.13 1.45 4.10
N ALA A 86 -4.27 2.26 3.55
CA ALA A 86 -3.15 2.88 4.23
C ALA A 86 -3.64 4.04 5.12
N PRO A 87 -2.84 4.55 6.07
CA PRO A 87 -3.23 5.68 6.93
C PRO A 87 -3.71 6.90 6.15
N GLU A 88 -3.08 7.20 5.02
CA GLU A 88 -3.45 8.30 4.12
C GLU A 88 -4.76 8.04 3.32
N GLY A 89 -5.48 6.96 3.59
CA GLY A 89 -6.76 6.62 2.98
C GLY A 89 -6.67 5.94 1.61
N THR A 90 -5.50 5.82 1.01
CA THR A 90 -5.26 5.14 -0.27
C THR A 90 -5.31 3.61 -0.14
N PRO A 91 -5.50 2.84 -1.23
CA PRO A 91 -5.37 1.38 -1.18
C PRO A 91 -4.01 0.95 -0.62
N ASN A 92 -4.01 0.03 0.34
CA ASN A 92 -2.78 -0.43 0.97
C ASN A 92 -1.96 -1.29 0.02
N ALA A 93 -0.95 -0.69 -0.61
CA ALA A 93 -0.05 -1.32 -1.57
C ALA A 93 1.14 -1.99 -0.88
N LEU A 94 1.49 -3.19 -1.35
CA LEU A 94 2.58 -4.00 -0.82
C LEU A 94 3.50 -4.48 -1.95
N SER A 95 4.80 -4.43 -1.74
CA SER A 95 5.79 -5.05 -2.63
C SER A 95 5.78 -6.56 -2.46
N VAL A 96 5.62 -7.29 -3.56
CA VAL A 96 5.60 -8.76 -3.61
C VAL A 96 7.02 -9.28 -3.83
N ILE A 97 7.41 -10.32 -3.08
CA ILE A 97 8.75 -10.89 -3.12
C ILE A 97 8.69 -12.31 -3.69
N ALA A 98 7.87 -13.17 -3.11
CA ALA A 98 7.80 -14.58 -3.45
C ALA A 98 6.41 -15.16 -3.21
N THR A 99 6.14 -16.33 -3.75
CA THR A 99 4.96 -17.14 -3.43
C THR A 99 5.38 -18.52 -2.94
N ARG A 100 4.54 -19.13 -2.13
CA ARG A 100 4.67 -20.52 -1.68
C ARG A 100 3.31 -21.10 -1.37
N ALA A 101 3.09 -22.37 -1.72
CA ALA A 101 1.99 -23.16 -1.21
C ALA A 101 2.38 -23.79 0.14
N ASP A 102 1.43 -23.84 1.09
CA ASP A 102 1.59 -24.64 2.32
C ASP A 102 1.21 -26.10 2.10
N ALA A 103 1.29 -26.90 3.16
CA ALA A 103 0.96 -28.33 3.10
C ALA A 103 -0.49 -28.63 2.70
N GLN A 104 -1.39 -27.67 2.85
CA GLN A 104 -2.80 -27.74 2.43
C GLN A 104 -3.02 -27.10 1.06
N SER A 105 -1.96 -26.90 0.25
CA SER A 105 -2.00 -26.24 -1.06
C SER A 105 -2.53 -24.80 -1.06
N ARG A 106 -2.62 -24.15 0.10
CA ARG A 106 -3.02 -22.74 0.19
C ARG A 106 -1.82 -21.87 -0.20
N VAL A 107 -2.06 -20.94 -1.12
CA VAL A 107 -1.01 -20.04 -1.63
C VAL A 107 -0.80 -18.87 -0.68
N TRP A 108 0.45 -18.67 -0.28
CA TRP A 108 0.93 -17.56 0.51
C TRP A 108 1.86 -16.68 -0.32
N VAL A 109 1.87 -15.39 -0.02
CA VAL A 109 2.68 -14.40 -0.70
C VAL A 109 3.59 -13.71 0.31
N GLU A 110 4.89 -13.76 0.07
CA GLU A 110 5.85 -12.98 0.85
C GLU A 110 5.82 -11.53 0.35
N VAL A 111 5.61 -10.60 1.27
CA VAL A 111 5.53 -9.17 1.00
C VAL A 111 6.48 -8.38 1.91
N ARG A 112 6.90 -7.20 1.46
CA ARG A 112 7.51 -6.20 2.35
C ARG A 112 6.44 -5.47 3.10
N LEU A 113 6.60 -5.38 4.40
CA LEU A 113 5.64 -4.76 5.31
C LEU A 113 6.03 -3.30 5.60
N PRO A 114 5.08 -2.36 5.61
CA PRO A 114 5.33 -0.96 5.96
C PRO A 114 5.36 -0.77 7.49
N VAL A 115 6.18 -1.56 8.16
CA VAL A 115 6.37 -1.56 9.63
C VAL A 115 7.84 -1.47 9.99
N LEU A 116 8.14 -1.07 11.22
CA LEU A 116 9.49 -1.10 11.76
C LEU A 116 9.83 -2.50 12.32
N PRO A 117 11.10 -2.91 12.21
CA PRO A 117 12.18 -2.25 11.47
C PRO A 117 11.94 -2.27 9.96
N ASN A 118 12.42 -1.23 9.26
CA ASN A 118 12.31 -1.15 7.80
C ASN A 118 12.92 -2.41 7.13
N GLY A 119 12.24 -2.90 6.10
CA GLY A 119 12.65 -4.14 5.42
C GLY A 119 12.01 -5.42 5.98
N THR A 120 11.22 -5.32 7.05
CA THR A 120 10.42 -6.43 7.59
C THR A 120 9.57 -7.06 6.49
N ARG A 121 9.52 -8.39 6.51
CA ARG A 121 8.76 -9.21 5.57
C ARG A 121 7.73 -10.05 6.31
N GLY A 122 6.70 -10.45 5.59
CA GLY A 122 5.70 -11.35 6.13
C GLY A 122 4.97 -12.09 5.04
N TRP A 123 4.34 -13.19 5.42
CA TRP A 123 3.54 -14.03 4.54
C TRP A 123 2.07 -13.72 4.70
N VAL A 124 1.39 -13.45 3.60
CA VAL A 124 -0.02 -13.09 3.54
C VAL A 124 -0.77 -14.12 2.68
N PRO A 125 -1.96 -14.58 3.06
CA PRO A 125 -2.76 -15.45 2.22
C PRO A 125 -3.06 -14.79 0.87
N ARG A 126 -2.88 -15.50 -0.25
CA ARG A 126 -3.06 -14.97 -1.59
C ARG A 126 -4.48 -14.42 -1.83
N HIS A 127 -5.49 -15.06 -1.26
CA HIS A 127 -6.89 -14.64 -1.41
C HIS A 127 -7.23 -13.28 -0.77
N SER A 128 -6.36 -12.76 0.12
CA SER A 128 -6.52 -11.44 0.74
C SER A 128 -5.95 -10.32 -0.12
N LEU A 129 -5.28 -10.65 -1.22
CA LEU A 129 -4.56 -9.71 -2.10
C LEU A 129 -5.25 -9.58 -3.46
N GLY A 130 -5.09 -8.40 -4.06
CA GLY A 130 -5.53 -8.11 -5.42
C GLY A 130 -4.64 -8.74 -6.50
N ALA A 131 -4.87 -8.34 -7.75
CA ALA A 131 -4.01 -8.73 -8.87
C ALA A 131 -2.58 -8.20 -8.69
N TYR A 132 -1.62 -8.90 -9.26
CA TYR A 132 -0.25 -8.43 -9.32
C TYR A 132 -0.10 -7.39 -10.43
N GLN A 133 0.61 -6.32 -10.09
CA GLN A 133 1.03 -5.28 -11.02
C GLN A 133 2.55 -5.30 -11.12
N THR A 134 3.09 -4.96 -12.26
CA THR A 134 4.54 -4.88 -12.49
C THR A 134 4.96 -3.42 -12.56
N LEU A 135 6.12 -3.11 -11.97
CA LEU A 135 6.80 -1.84 -12.07
C LEU A 135 8.15 -2.05 -12.75
N ASP A 136 8.43 -1.27 -13.75
CA ASP A 136 9.70 -1.18 -14.49
C ASP A 136 10.54 0.02 -14.07
N THR A 137 9.98 0.87 -13.21
CA THR A 137 10.62 2.10 -12.73
C THR A 137 11.19 1.95 -11.34
N ARG A 138 12.33 2.61 -11.09
CA ARG A 138 13.01 2.63 -9.81
C ARG A 138 13.69 3.98 -9.57
N LEU A 139 13.32 4.65 -8.49
CA LEU A 139 14.05 5.81 -8.01
C LEU A 139 15.14 5.34 -7.03
N VAL A 140 16.37 5.71 -7.30
CA VAL A 140 17.52 5.50 -6.41
C VAL A 140 17.87 6.85 -5.79
N VAL A 141 17.81 6.94 -4.47
CA VAL A 141 18.25 8.11 -3.71
C VAL A 141 19.59 7.78 -3.07
N ASP A 142 20.64 8.37 -3.58
CA ASP A 142 21.98 8.34 -2.98
C ASP A 142 22.05 9.43 -1.92
N ARG A 143 22.05 9.01 -0.66
CA ARG A 143 22.07 9.92 0.49
C ARG A 143 23.46 10.51 0.74
N GLY A 144 24.52 9.89 0.20
CA GLY A 144 25.89 10.41 0.25
C GLY A 144 26.10 11.50 -0.79
N ALA A 145 25.76 11.19 -2.04
CA ALA A 145 25.86 12.12 -3.16
C ALA A 145 24.72 13.15 -3.20
N LEU A 146 23.72 13.07 -2.31
CA LEU A 146 22.55 13.95 -2.30
C LEU A 146 21.84 14.05 -3.64
N ARG A 147 21.66 12.90 -4.30
CA ARG A 147 21.14 12.80 -5.67
C ARG A 147 20.08 11.70 -5.77
N ALA A 148 19.01 11.99 -6.48
CA ALA A 148 18.03 10.99 -6.92
C ALA A 148 18.24 10.69 -8.40
N THR A 149 18.11 9.42 -8.79
CA THR A 149 18.17 8.98 -10.19
C THR A 149 16.99 8.04 -10.46
N LEU A 150 16.15 8.39 -11.40
CA LEU A 150 15.04 7.56 -11.86
C LEU A 150 15.51 6.67 -13.01
N TYR A 151 15.25 5.39 -12.86
CA TYR A 151 15.52 4.37 -13.86
C TYR A 151 14.20 3.82 -14.41
N ARG A 152 14.18 3.53 -15.71
CA ARG A 152 13.15 2.72 -16.38
C ARG A 152 13.87 1.60 -17.15
N ASP A 153 13.42 0.36 -16.95
CA ASP A 153 14.06 -0.83 -17.54
C ASP A 153 15.59 -0.89 -17.34
N GLY A 154 16.05 -0.37 -16.20
CA GLY A 154 17.46 -0.32 -15.84
C GLY A 154 18.26 0.81 -16.46
N LYS A 155 17.68 1.63 -17.31
CA LYS A 155 18.33 2.81 -17.91
C LYS A 155 17.98 4.06 -17.10
N PRO A 156 18.94 4.93 -16.78
CA PRO A 156 18.66 6.20 -16.16
C PRO A 156 17.91 7.11 -17.12
N ILE A 157 16.77 7.67 -16.71
CA ILE A 157 15.94 8.56 -17.53
C ILE A 157 15.84 9.96 -16.93
N PHE A 158 16.16 10.12 -15.65
CA PHE A 158 16.15 11.41 -14.97
C PHE A 158 17.09 11.37 -13.77
N ALA A 159 17.68 12.51 -13.42
CA ALA A 159 18.45 12.66 -12.20
C ALA A 159 18.45 14.11 -11.71
N ALA A 160 18.31 14.30 -10.40
CA ALA A 160 18.28 15.61 -9.77
C ALA A 160 18.99 15.60 -8.41
N PRO A 161 19.50 16.75 -7.93
CA PRO A 161 19.92 16.90 -6.55
C PRO A 161 18.73 16.85 -5.61
N VAL A 162 18.95 16.36 -4.37
CA VAL A 162 17.89 16.21 -3.38
C VAL A 162 18.30 16.73 -2.01
N GLY A 163 17.29 17.10 -1.21
CA GLY A 163 17.41 17.24 0.22
C GLY A 163 17.05 15.92 0.90
N VAL A 164 17.84 15.52 1.90
CA VAL A 164 17.59 14.31 2.69
C VAL A 164 17.53 14.64 4.18
N GLY A 165 17.22 13.66 5.00
CA GLY A 165 17.19 13.80 6.45
C GLY A 165 18.53 14.19 7.05
N THR A 166 18.48 14.97 8.14
CA THR A 166 19.64 15.29 8.98
C THR A 166 20.18 14.04 9.69
N SER A 167 21.26 14.19 10.46
CA SER A 167 21.78 13.10 11.29
C SER A 167 20.82 12.70 12.42
N TYR A 168 20.03 13.63 12.93
CA TYR A 168 19.02 13.38 13.98
C TYR A 168 17.78 12.67 13.44
N TRP A 169 17.40 12.98 12.20
CA TRP A 169 16.21 12.42 11.52
C TRP A 169 16.61 11.85 10.16
N PRO A 170 17.36 10.74 10.14
CA PRO A 170 17.95 10.27 8.90
C PRO A 170 16.87 9.73 7.94
N THR A 171 17.04 10.00 6.66
CA THR A 171 16.30 9.29 5.62
C THR A 171 16.64 7.79 5.69
N PRO A 172 15.65 6.89 5.86
CA PRO A 172 15.93 5.46 6.00
C PRO A 172 16.63 4.85 4.79
N ALA A 173 17.51 3.88 5.04
CA ALA A 173 18.05 3.03 4.00
C ALA A 173 17.17 1.82 3.76
N GLY A 174 17.05 1.36 2.53
CA GLY A 174 16.30 0.16 2.20
C GLY A 174 15.67 0.19 0.81
N ARG A 175 14.79 -0.79 0.58
CA ARG A 175 13.94 -0.84 -0.60
C ARG A 175 12.49 -0.61 -0.18
N PHE A 176 11.87 0.37 -0.78
CA PHE A 176 10.53 0.82 -0.47
C PHE A 176 9.72 0.91 -1.75
N ILE A 177 8.40 1.05 -1.61
CA ILE A 177 7.51 1.37 -2.73
C ILE A 177 6.86 2.73 -2.46
N VAL A 178 6.55 3.45 -3.53
CA VAL A 178 5.58 4.54 -3.49
C VAL A 178 4.20 3.92 -3.33
N ARG A 179 3.44 4.39 -2.34
CA ARG A 179 2.11 3.86 -2.00
C ARG A 179 1.00 4.80 -2.41
N SER A 180 1.29 6.09 -2.42
CA SER A 180 0.32 7.13 -2.69
C SER A 180 0.97 8.30 -3.41
N GLU A 181 0.18 9.00 -4.21
CA GLU A 181 0.48 10.28 -4.81
C GLU A 181 -0.54 11.30 -4.30
N LEU A 182 -0.06 12.41 -3.80
CA LEU A 182 -0.85 13.48 -3.23
C LEU A 182 -0.62 14.75 -4.03
N THR A 183 -1.62 15.18 -4.79
CA THR A 183 -1.59 16.39 -5.62
C THR A 183 -2.52 17.49 -5.11
N ARG A 184 -3.38 17.16 -4.14
CA ARG A 184 -4.39 18.07 -3.58
C ARG A 184 -4.21 18.18 -2.07
N TYR A 185 -3.29 19.00 -1.64
CA TYR A 185 -3.11 19.34 -0.23
C TYR A 185 -2.67 20.80 -0.09
N ALA A 186 -3.08 21.43 0.98
CA ALA A 186 -2.97 22.88 1.17
C ALA A 186 -1.66 23.30 1.87
N SER A 187 -0.54 22.63 1.62
CA SER A 187 0.71 23.00 2.29
C SER A 187 1.82 23.33 1.30
N PRO A 188 2.34 24.58 1.29
CA PRO A 188 3.46 24.96 0.43
C PRO A 188 4.76 24.22 0.75
N PHE A 189 4.87 23.64 1.96
CA PHE A 189 6.06 22.87 2.38
C PHE A 189 6.34 21.65 1.51
N TYR A 190 5.29 21.04 0.94
CA TYR A 190 5.41 19.81 0.16
C TYR A 190 5.48 20.05 -1.35
N GLY A 191 5.39 21.31 -1.78
CA GLY A 191 5.38 21.66 -3.20
C GLY A 191 4.12 21.18 -3.93
N PRO A 192 4.14 21.00 -5.26
CA PRO A 192 2.97 20.64 -6.06
C PRO A 192 2.56 19.17 -5.95
N VAL A 193 3.50 18.28 -5.62
CA VAL A 193 3.30 16.82 -5.55
C VAL A 193 4.06 16.25 -4.37
N ALA A 194 3.44 15.27 -3.69
CA ALA A 194 4.11 14.45 -2.70
C ALA A 194 3.79 12.96 -2.92
N PHE A 195 4.80 12.13 -2.76
CA PHE A 195 4.69 10.68 -2.83
C PHE A 195 4.88 10.09 -1.44
N GLY A 196 3.85 9.43 -0.92
CA GLY A 196 3.95 8.63 0.29
C GLY A 196 4.65 7.31 0.00
N THR A 197 5.63 6.93 0.82
CA THR A 197 6.37 5.68 0.65
C THR A 197 6.05 4.66 1.74
N SER A 198 6.53 3.43 1.58
CA SER A 198 6.46 2.41 2.63
C SER A 198 7.60 2.50 3.65
N ALA A 199 8.51 3.47 3.51
CA ALA A 199 9.58 3.73 4.47
C ALA A 199 9.03 4.39 5.74
N ARG A 200 9.53 3.99 6.91
CA ARG A 200 9.17 4.60 8.19
C ARG A 200 10.40 5.16 8.88
N SER A 201 10.24 6.32 9.50
CA SER A 201 11.24 6.86 10.42
C SER A 201 11.32 5.98 11.66
N ALA A 202 12.53 5.63 12.08
CA ALA A 202 12.76 4.93 13.34
C ALA A 202 12.80 5.88 14.55
N VAL A 203 12.87 7.19 14.31
CA VAL A 203 13.04 8.22 15.36
C VAL A 203 11.83 9.16 15.47
N LEU A 204 11.05 9.34 14.39
CA LEU A 204 9.81 10.14 14.38
C LEU A 204 8.61 9.20 14.23
N THR A 205 8.31 8.46 15.29
CA THR A 205 7.24 7.46 15.30
C THR A 205 5.87 8.06 15.60
N ASP A 206 5.83 9.23 16.21
CA ASP A 206 4.66 10.02 16.60
C ASP A 206 4.27 11.10 15.56
N TRP A 207 5.00 11.18 14.45
CA TRP A 207 4.68 12.10 13.36
C TRP A 207 3.30 11.76 12.76
N PRO A 208 2.53 12.77 12.29
CA PRO A 208 1.26 12.54 11.60
C PRO A 208 1.39 11.42 10.54
N ASP A 209 0.37 10.58 10.43
CA ASP A 209 0.35 9.39 9.55
C ASP A 209 1.35 8.28 9.93
N GLY A 210 1.84 8.26 11.19
CA GLY A 210 2.63 7.17 11.74
C GLY A 210 4.10 7.15 11.31
N GLY A 211 4.67 8.31 10.99
CA GLY A 211 6.10 8.45 10.70
C GLY A 211 6.53 7.91 9.35
N PHE A 212 5.64 7.86 8.37
CA PHE A 212 6.01 7.51 7.01
C PHE A 212 6.86 8.59 6.35
N VAL A 213 7.86 8.16 5.60
CA VAL A 213 8.78 9.03 4.87
C VAL A 213 8.22 9.27 3.46
N GLY A 214 8.12 10.54 3.09
CA GLY A 214 7.68 10.96 1.76
C GLY A 214 8.82 11.40 0.84
N ILE A 215 8.49 11.56 -0.45
CA ILE A 215 9.28 12.26 -1.44
C ILE A 215 8.40 13.40 -1.93
N HIS A 216 8.85 14.65 -1.82
CA HIS A 216 7.97 15.78 -2.10
C HIS A 216 8.74 17.01 -2.59
N GLY A 217 8.04 17.97 -3.17
CA GLY A 217 8.57 19.29 -3.52
C GLY A 217 8.93 20.10 -2.27
N THR A 218 9.26 21.37 -2.43
CA THR A 218 9.64 22.22 -1.31
C THR A 218 9.41 23.70 -1.62
N ASN A 219 9.13 24.48 -0.57
CA ASN A 219 9.15 25.95 -0.63
C ASN A 219 10.53 26.55 -0.30
N THR A 220 11.53 25.71 -0.05
CA THR A 220 12.93 26.15 0.25
C THR A 220 13.92 25.48 -0.69
N PRO A 221 13.81 25.68 -2.03
CA PRO A 221 14.64 24.99 -3.03
C PRO A 221 16.13 25.33 -2.93
N GLN A 222 16.49 26.46 -2.32
CA GLN A 222 17.88 26.90 -2.08
C GLN A 222 18.65 25.98 -1.13
N LEU A 223 17.94 25.16 -0.34
CA LEU A 223 18.53 24.17 0.58
C LEU A 223 18.87 22.84 -0.10
N ILE A 224 18.62 22.71 -1.41
CA ILE A 224 18.91 21.52 -2.20
C ILE A 224 20.13 21.76 -3.09
N PRO A 225 21.14 20.86 -3.05
CA PRO A 225 21.26 19.63 -2.24
C PRO A 225 21.60 19.91 -0.78
N GLY A 226 21.10 19.07 0.15
CA GLY A 226 21.41 19.27 1.57
C GLY A 226 20.82 18.19 2.50
N ARG A 227 21.30 18.17 3.75
CA ARG A 227 20.73 17.37 4.84
C ARG A 227 19.81 18.26 5.68
N VAL A 228 18.56 18.40 5.24
CA VAL A 228 17.69 19.51 5.64
C VAL A 228 16.29 19.09 6.06
N SER A 229 15.99 17.80 6.06
CA SER A 229 14.66 17.31 6.36
C SER A 229 14.60 16.47 7.65
N HIS A 230 13.40 16.14 8.07
CA HIS A 230 13.11 15.21 9.15
C HIS A 230 13.00 13.75 8.65
N GLY A 231 13.68 13.40 7.55
CA GLY A 231 13.70 12.06 6.97
C GLY A 231 13.13 11.99 5.56
N CYS A 232 12.22 12.88 5.17
CA CYS A 232 11.69 12.95 3.82
C CYS A 232 12.77 13.31 2.78
N VAL A 233 12.57 12.87 1.56
CA VAL A 233 13.38 13.30 0.41
C VAL A 233 12.71 14.53 -0.20
N ARG A 234 13.44 15.66 -0.21
CA ARG A 234 12.96 16.90 -0.83
C ARG A 234 13.55 17.07 -2.22
N MET A 235 12.71 17.43 -3.17
CA MET A 235 13.10 17.77 -4.55
C MET A 235 12.69 19.22 -4.85
N ARG A 236 13.36 19.85 -5.81
CA ARG A 236 12.82 21.11 -6.33
C ARG A 236 11.48 20.86 -7.00
N ASN A 237 10.60 21.86 -6.97
CA ASN A 237 9.25 21.72 -7.54
C ASN A 237 9.28 21.41 -9.04
N SER A 238 10.29 21.91 -9.76
CA SER A 238 10.52 21.58 -11.18
C SER A 238 10.97 20.14 -11.42
N ASP A 239 11.53 19.49 -10.42
CA ASP A 239 12.15 18.15 -10.55
C ASP A 239 11.22 17.02 -10.12
N ILE A 240 10.13 17.35 -9.42
CA ILE A 240 9.21 16.34 -8.88
C ILE A 240 7.94 16.14 -9.73
N VAL A 241 7.65 17.05 -10.65
CA VAL A 241 6.50 17.02 -11.58
C VAL A 241 6.78 16.27 -12.86
#